data_e5a72d304a9e679bf8eeda4446a2241f
#
_entry.id   e5a72d304a9e679bf8eeda4446a2241f
#
_cell.length_a   1.000
_cell.length_b   1.000
_cell.length_c   1.000
_cell.angle_alpha   90.00
_cell.angle_beta   90.00
_cell.angle_gamma   90.00
#
_symmetry.space_group_name_H-M   'P 1'
#
loop_
_entity.id
_entity.type
_entity.pdbx_description
1 polymer ?
#
loop_
_entity_poly.entity_id
_entity_poly.type
_entity_poly.pdbx_seq_one_letter_code
_entity_poly.pdbx_strand_id
1 'polypeptide(L)'
;MNSTNNEDLNPQEQSVFFYGDDAPFYNVEFINHLNHISESKKISEDNYSIGGEVERLETTMAQKLGKEASVFFPTGTLANHVAIRQLCLSNKRAIVPEQSHIYQDSGDAVQQLSGINLIPLGSNKP
;
A
#
# COMPACT_ATOMS: atom_id res chain seq x y z
N MET A 1 -33.61 33.91 -15.68
CA MET A 1 -33.35 32.68 -16.48
C MET A 1 -31.84 32.46 -16.45
N ASN A 2 -31.34 31.75 -15.46
CA ASN A 2 -29.94 31.39 -15.37
C ASN A 2 -29.85 29.91 -15.74
N SER A 3 -29.30 29.63 -16.91
CA SER A 3 -28.95 28.29 -17.35
C SER A 3 -27.68 27.89 -16.60
N THR A 4 -27.80 26.96 -15.69
CA THR A 4 -26.68 26.25 -15.10
C THR A 4 -26.06 25.37 -16.18
N ASN A 5 -24.86 25.72 -16.61
CA ASN A 5 -24.03 24.85 -17.43
C ASN A 5 -23.61 23.66 -16.58
N ASN A 6 -24.23 22.51 -16.83
CA ASN A 6 -23.63 21.23 -16.51
C ASN A 6 -22.45 21.07 -17.46
N GLU A 7 -21.26 21.36 -16.99
CA GLU A 7 -20.03 20.92 -17.65
C GLU A 7 -20.04 19.39 -17.59
N ASP A 8 -20.29 18.77 -18.74
CA ASP A 8 -20.17 17.34 -18.94
C ASP A 8 -18.70 16.95 -18.66
N LEU A 9 -18.45 16.42 -17.45
CA LEU A 9 -17.16 15.86 -17.08
C LEU A 9 -16.80 14.76 -18.10
N ASN A 10 -15.68 14.94 -18.76
CA ASN A 10 -15.15 13.99 -19.73
C ASN A 10 -15.02 12.59 -19.07
N PRO A 11 -15.58 11.53 -19.63
CA PRO A 11 -15.49 10.18 -19.06
C PRO A 11 -14.07 9.70 -18.78
N GLN A 12 -13.06 10.29 -19.43
CA GLN A 12 -11.66 10.00 -19.18
C GLN A 12 -11.15 10.53 -17.82
N GLU A 13 -11.81 11.50 -17.22
CA GLU A 13 -11.45 12.04 -15.90
C GLU A 13 -11.91 11.16 -14.73
N GLN A 14 -12.73 10.14 -15.00
CA GLN A 14 -13.22 9.18 -14.00
C GLN A 14 -12.47 7.86 -13.99
N SER A 15 -11.39 7.74 -14.75
CA SER A 15 -10.60 6.52 -14.78
C SER A 15 -9.83 6.32 -13.49
N VAL A 16 -10.06 5.19 -12.82
CA VAL A 16 -9.27 4.78 -11.66
C VAL A 16 -8.17 3.83 -12.14
N PHE A 17 -6.94 4.23 -11.92
CA PHE A 17 -5.78 3.44 -12.28
C PHE A 17 -5.35 2.56 -11.10
N PHE A 18 -5.27 1.24 -11.32
CA PHE A 18 -4.86 0.25 -10.32
C PHE A 18 -3.48 -0.34 -10.61
N TYR A 19 -2.65 0.36 -11.35
CA TYR A 19 -1.29 -0.08 -11.65
C TYR A 19 -0.27 0.96 -11.19
N GLY A 20 0.89 0.48 -10.79
CA GLY A 20 1.96 1.31 -10.27
C GLY A 20 1.86 1.52 -8.74
N ASP A 21 2.95 1.96 -8.18
CA ASP A 21 3.09 2.16 -6.74
C ASP A 21 2.67 3.57 -6.31
N ASP A 22 2.32 4.43 -7.27
CA ASP A 22 2.09 5.85 -7.02
C ASP A 22 0.92 6.41 -7.83
N ALA A 23 0.28 7.45 -7.30
CA ALA A 23 -0.67 8.24 -8.08
C ALA A 23 0.08 8.97 -9.21
N PRO A 24 -0.49 9.03 -10.44
CA PRO A 24 0.18 9.64 -11.58
C PRO A 24 0.14 11.18 -11.49
N PHE A 25 0.74 11.74 -10.44
CA PHE A 25 0.92 13.17 -10.32
C PHE A 25 2.25 13.60 -10.94
N TYR A 26 2.23 14.64 -11.77
CA TYR A 26 3.46 15.35 -12.11
C TYR A 26 4.02 16.03 -10.85
N ASN A 27 5.33 16.18 -10.76
CA ASN A 27 6.01 16.70 -9.55
C ASN A 27 5.39 18.01 -9.02
N VAL A 28 5.01 18.92 -9.90
CA VAL A 28 4.40 20.20 -9.52
C VAL A 28 2.99 20.00 -8.91
N GLU A 29 2.20 19.12 -9.50
CA GLU A 29 0.86 18.80 -9.01
C GLU A 29 0.92 18.12 -7.64
N PHE A 30 1.87 17.21 -7.44
CA PHE A 30 2.10 16.55 -6.17
C PHE A 30 2.49 17.56 -5.08
N ILE A 31 3.41 18.49 -5.37
CA ILE A 31 3.82 19.54 -4.44
C ILE A 31 2.62 20.45 -4.08
N ASN A 32 1.83 20.85 -5.07
CA ASN A 32 0.66 21.67 -4.84
C ASN A 32 -0.38 20.94 -3.99
N HIS A 33 -0.58 19.66 -4.22
CA HIS A 33 -1.48 18.83 -3.41
C HIS A 33 -1.01 18.74 -1.96
N LEU A 34 0.29 18.51 -1.72
CA LEU A 34 0.87 18.50 -0.38
C LEU A 34 0.72 19.85 0.33
N ASN A 35 0.98 20.96 -0.36
CA ASN A 35 0.79 22.31 0.17
C ASN A 35 -0.67 22.53 0.59
N HIS A 36 -1.63 22.18 -0.26
CA HIS A 36 -3.06 22.31 0.04
C HIS A 36 -3.47 21.49 1.28
N ILE A 37 -2.98 20.25 1.40
CA ILE A 37 -3.24 19.41 2.57
C ILE A 37 -2.64 20.05 3.83
N SER A 38 -1.41 20.54 3.75
CA SER A 38 -0.70 21.19 4.86
C SER A 38 -1.41 22.47 5.33
N GLU A 39 -1.84 23.32 4.39
CA GLU A 39 -2.57 24.55 4.69
C GLU A 39 -3.93 24.29 5.34
N SER A 40 -4.57 23.18 5.01
CA SER A 40 -5.86 22.79 5.60
C SER A 40 -5.76 22.45 7.09
N LYS A 41 -4.56 22.33 7.66
CA LYS A 41 -4.28 21.92 9.05
C LYS A 41 -5.00 20.63 9.46
N LYS A 42 -5.28 19.76 8.52
CA LYS A 42 -5.97 18.48 8.75
C LYS A 42 -5.02 17.34 9.10
N ILE A 43 -3.71 17.59 9.02
CA ILE A 43 -2.71 16.59 9.36
C ILE A 43 -2.31 16.79 10.81
N SER A 44 -2.56 15.78 11.63
CA SER A 44 -2.09 15.74 13.02
C SER A 44 -0.70 15.10 13.06
N GLU A 45 0.17 15.65 13.87
CA GLU A 45 1.47 15.03 14.15
C GLU A 45 1.25 13.67 14.82
N ASP A 46 2.04 12.69 14.43
CA ASP A 46 2.10 11.40 15.10
C ASP A 46 3.45 11.19 15.80
N ASN A 47 3.46 10.28 16.74
CA ASN A 47 4.66 9.84 17.42
C ASN A 47 4.76 8.31 17.30
N TYR A 48 5.65 7.82 16.43
CA TYR A 48 5.77 6.40 16.11
C TYR A 48 4.45 5.75 15.67
N SER A 49 3.74 6.44 14.78
CA SER A 49 2.41 6.04 14.28
C SER A 49 1.32 6.00 15.35
N ILE A 50 1.46 6.76 16.43
CA ILE A 50 0.49 6.85 17.53
C ILE A 50 -0.01 8.29 17.65
N GLY A 51 -1.33 8.44 17.79
CA GLY A 51 -1.98 9.72 18.07
C GLY A 51 -2.21 10.62 16.86
N GLY A 52 -1.82 10.19 15.65
CA GLY A 52 -1.89 11.00 14.45
C GLY A 52 -2.59 10.35 13.27
N GLU A 53 -2.18 10.74 12.07
CA GLU A 53 -2.85 10.34 10.83
C GLU A 53 -2.66 8.86 10.50
N VAL A 54 -1.52 8.27 10.86
CA VAL A 54 -1.27 6.84 10.62
C VAL A 54 -2.21 5.99 11.47
N GLU A 55 -2.35 6.26 12.76
CA GLU A 55 -3.30 5.55 13.63
C GLU A 55 -4.74 5.70 13.13
N ARG A 56 -5.11 6.91 12.67
CA ARG A 56 -6.43 7.14 12.09
C ARG A 56 -6.66 6.33 10.81
N LEU A 57 -5.66 6.24 9.93
CA LEU A 57 -5.69 5.41 8.74
C LEU A 57 -5.88 3.93 9.10
N GLU A 58 -5.06 3.42 10.01
CA GLU A 58 -5.12 2.04 10.48
C GLU A 58 -6.50 1.71 11.07
N THR A 59 -7.02 2.55 11.96
CA THR A 59 -8.35 2.39 12.53
C THR A 59 -9.45 2.37 11.45
N THR A 60 -9.37 3.31 10.51
CA THR A 60 -10.35 3.42 9.41
C THR A 60 -10.32 2.18 8.51
N MET A 61 -9.13 1.70 8.18
CA MET A 61 -8.97 0.51 7.33
C MET A 61 -9.44 -0.76 8.04
N ALA A 62 -9.11 -0.94 9.32
CA ALA A 62 -9.60 -2.05 10.12
C ALA A 62 -11.14 -2.10 10.12
N GLN A 63 -11.79 -0.97 10.38
CA GLN A 63 -13.25 -0.86 10.37
C GLN A 63 -13.85 -1.18 8.99
N LYS A 64 -13.30 -0.60 7.92
CA LYS A 64 -13.78 -0.85 6.54
C LYS A 64 -13.67 -2.32 6.13
N LEU A 65 -12.62 -2.99 6.57
CA LEU A 65 -12.35 -4.39 6.23
C LEU A 65 -12.98 -5.37 7.22
N GLY A 66 -13.65 -4.88 8.28
CA GLY A 66 -14.22 -5.73 9.32
C GLY A 66 -13.16 -6.56 10.05
N LYS A 67 -11.98 -5.98 10.27
CA LYS A 67 -10.86 -6.62 10.96
C LYS A 67 -10.64 -5.99 12.34
N GLU A 68 -10.04 -6.77 13.24
CA GLU A 68 -9.72 -6.32 14.59
C GLU A 68 -8.71 -5.17 14.58
N ALA A 69 -7.71 -5.24 13.71
CA ALA A 69 -6.68 -4.23 13.54
C ALA A 69 -6.16 -4.19 12.11
N SER A 70 -5.50 -3.10 11.76
CA SER A 70 -4.65 -3.01 10.57
C SER A 70 -3.36 -2.29 10.90
N VAL A 71 -2.33 -2.50 10.09
CA VAL A 71 -1.02 -1.88 10.25
C VAL A 71 -0.60 -1.26 8.93
N PHE A 72 -0.20 -0.01 8.97
CA PHE A 72 0.35 0.68 7.81
C PHE A 72 1.82 0.31 7.58
N PHE A 73 2.16 0.06 6.34
CA PHE A 73 3.54 -0.10 5.88
C PHE A 73 3.82 0.86 4.73
N PRO A 74 4.99 1.50 4.69
CA PRO A 74 5.33 2.44 3.62
C PRO A 74 5.50 1.78 2.26
N THR A 75 5.70 0.45 2.20
CA THR A 75 5.77 -0.32 0.97
C THR A 75 5.11 -1.69 1.09
N GLY A 76 4.54 -2.20 -0.01
CA GLY A 76 3.99 -3.55 -0.06
C GLY A 76 5.06 -4.63 0.16
N THR A 77 6.29 -4.41 -0.30
CA THR A 77 7.41 -5.33 -0.07
C THR A 77 7.71 -5.50 1.42
N LEU A 78 7.70 -4.41 2.19
CA LEU A 78 7.89 -4.48 3.63
C LEU A 78 6.72 -5.19 4.32
N ALA A 79 5.48 -4.91 3.91
CA ALA A 79 4.30 -5.58 4.43
C ALA A 79 4.37 -7.10 4.21
N ASN A 80 4.70 -7.52 2.99
CA ASN A 80 4.88 -8.94 2.65
C ASN A 80 5.99 -9.59 3.48
N HIS A 81 7.12 -8.93 3.63
CA HIS A 81 8.24 -9.43 4.41
C HIS A 81 7.84 -9.65 5.88
N VAL A 82 7.23 -8.66 6.51
CA VAL A 82 6.83 -8.73 7.92
C VAL A 82 5.76 -9.80 8.11
N ALA A 83 4.77 -9.89 7.22
CA ALA A 83 3.74 -10.90 7.27
C ALA A 83 4.32 -12.33 7.20
N ILE A 84 5.22 -12.60 6.24
CA ILE A 84 5.87 -13.90 6.12
C ILE A 84 6.71 -14.23 7.35
N ARG A 85 7.47 -13.26 7.85
CA ARG A 85 8.26 -13.43 9.06
C ARG A 85 7.41 -13.82 10.26
N GLN A 86 6.26 -13.18 10.45
CA GLN A 86 5.32 -13.48 11.53
C GLN A 86 4.67 -14.85 11.37
N LEU A 87 4.26 -15.20 10.14
CA LEU A 87 3.64 -16.49 9.86
C LEU A 87 4.61 -17.67 9.98
N CYS A 88 5.87 -17.49 9.62
CA CYS A 88 6.88 -18.53 9.71
C CYS A 88 7.37 -18.79 11.13
N LEU A 89 7.29 -17.80 12.03
CA LEU A 89 7.80 -17.91 13.40
C LEU A 89 9.26 -18.41 13.44
N SER A 90 9.48 -19.60 14.00
CA SER A 90 10.79 -20.26 14.04
C SER A 90 11.15 -21.05 12.76
N ASN A 91 10.19 -21.23 11.85
CA ASN A 91 10.44 -21.96 10.60
C ASN A 91 11.32 -21.14 9.67
N LYS A 92 12.26 -21.80 9.04
CA LYS A 92 13.21 -21.17 8.10
C LYS A 92 12.89 -21.47 6.64
N ARG A 93 11.68 -21.94 6.35
CA ARG A 93 11.21 -22.24 5.00
C ARG A 93 9.75 -21.83 4.84
N ALA A 94 9.42 -21.23 3.70
CA ALA A 94 8.07 -20.92 3.29
C ALA A 94 7.85 -21.37 1.85
N ILE A 95 6.71 -21.99 1.59
CA ILE A 95 6.30 -22.36 0.23
C ILE A 95 5.56 -21.17 -0.35
N VAL A 96 5.93 -20.77 -1.56
CA VAL A 96 5.34 -19.62 -2.27
C VAL A 96 5.03 -20.00 -3.72
N PRO A 97 4.06 -19.36 -4.37
CA PRO A 97 3.89 -19.52 -5.80
C PRO A 97 5.14 -19.03 -6.55
N GLU A 98 5.59 -19.79 -7.55
CA GLU A 98 6.77 -19.45 -8.36
C GLU A 98 6.65 -18.06 -9.00
N GLN A 99 5.44 -17.67 -9.41
CA GLN A 99 5.17 -16.37 -10.04
C GLN A 99 4.82 -15.27 -9.03
N SER A 100 4.97 -15.51 -7.74
CA SER A 100 4.65 -14.48 -6.73
C SER A 100 5.68 -13.36 -6.73
N HIS A 101 5.19 -12.13 -6.54
CA HIS A 101 6.03 -10.94 -6.37
C HIS A 101 7.12 -11.14 -5.30
N ILE A 102 6.78 -11.79 -4.19
CA ILE A 102 7.73 -12.01 -3.09
C ILE A 102 8.91 -12.90 -3.50
N TYR A 103 8.73 -13.76 -4.49
CA TYR A 103 9.78 -14.62 -5.01
C TYR A 103 10.52 -14.00 -6.19
N GLN A 104 9.79 -13.35 -7.12
CA GLN A 104 10.37 -12.83 -8.37
C GLN A 104 10.97 -11.43 -8.23
N ASP A 105 10.32 -10.54 -7.49
CA ASP A 105 10.57 -9.09 -7.60
C ASP A 105 11.05 -8.43 -6.30
N SER A 106 11.12 -9.16 -5.19
CA SER A 106 11.46 -8.56 -3.89
C SER A 106 12.95 -8.59 -3.53
N GLY A 107 13.82 -8.96 -4.49
CA GLY A 107 15.28 -8.93 -4.32
C GLY A 107 15.79 -9.78 -3.15
N ASP A 108 15.21 -10.96 -2.96
CA ASP A 108 15.55 -11.89 -1.86
C ASP A 108 15.41 -11.28 -0.45
N ALA A 109 14.57 -10.25 -0.29
CA ALA A 109 14.43 -9.53 0.99
C ALA A 109 14.10 -10.46 2.16
N VAL A 110 13.24 -11.47 1.96
CA VAL A 110 12.85 -12.42 3.01
C VAL A 110 14.02 -13.31 3.41
N GLN A 111 14.79 -13.78 2.44
CA GLN A 111 15.97 -14.60 2.65
C GLN A 111 17.08 -13.82 3.36
N GLN A 112 17.36 -12.63 2.87
CA GLN A 112 18.46 -11.79 3.37
C GLN A 112 18.19 -11.24 4.77
N LEU A 113 16.99 -10.74 5.03
CA LEU A 113 16.66 -10.03 6.27
C LEU A 113 16.09 -10.94 7.36
N SER A 114 15.48 -12.07 7.01
CA SER A 114 14.85 -12.99 7.97
C SER A 114 15.43 -14.41 7.96
N GLY A 115 16.32 -14.72 7.03
CA GLY A 115 16.91 -16.05 6.88
C GLY A 115 15.86 -17.14 6.59
N ILE A 116 14.76 -16.77 5.92
CA ILE A 116 13.69 -17.70 5.53
C ILE A 116 13.86 -18.04 4.06
N ASN A 117 14.11 -19.29 3.75
CA ASN A 117 14.21 -19.77 2.37
C ASN A 117 12.82 -19.89 1.74
N LEU A 118 12.59 -19.19 0.66
CA LEU A 118 11.40 -19.33 -0.14
C LEU A 118 11.53 -20.51 -1.09
N ILE A 119 10.57 -21.42 -1.04
CA ILE A 119 10.54 -22.61 -1.90
C ILE A 119 9.43 -22.37 -2.92
N PRO A 120 9.78 -22.13 -4.19
CA PRO A 120 8.78 -21.91 -5.22
C PRO A 120 8.01 -23.19 -5.51
N LEU A 121 6.70 -23.08 -5.62
CA LEU A 121 5.81 -24.16 -5.98
C LEU A 121 4.88 -23.72 -7.10
N GLY A 122 4.82 -24.48 -8.16
CA GLY A 122 3.98 -24.24 -9.32
C GLY A 122 4.65 -24.70 -10.59
N SER A 123 3.85 -25.05 -11.57
CA SER A 123 4.32 -25.26 -12.94
C SER A 123 4.02 -23.99 -13.74
N ASN A 124 4.87 -23.65 -14.70
CA ASN A 124 4.68 -22.56 -15.68
C ASN A 124 3.44 -22.77 -16.59
N LYS A 125 2.42 -23.42 -16.10
CA LYS A 125 1.13 -23.57 -16.79
C LYS A 125 0.10 -22.76 -16.06
N PRO A 126 -0.59 -21.85 -16.79
CA PRO A 126 -1.75 -21.16 -16.25
C PRO A 126 -2.85 -22.14 -15.86
#